data_123908b2a3726f7f5930af120fd1dd3d
#
_entry.id   123908b2a3726f7f5930af120fd1dd3d
#
_cell.length_a   1.000
_cell.length_b   1.000
_cell.length_c   1.000
_cell.angle_alpha   90.00
_cell.angle_beta   90.00
_cell.angle_gamma   90.00
#
_symmetry.space_group_name_H-M   'P 1'
#
loop_
_entity.id
_entity.type
_entity.pdbx_description
1 polymer ?
#
loop_
_entity_poly.entity_id
_entity_poly.type
_entity_poly.pdbx_seq_one_letter_code
_entity_poly.pdbx_strand_id
1 'polypeptide(L)'
;PVTVSPRYSARMAYWGARFLLQGRRTQVEKNSQAMASLISNCIPLYQQLLADTGSQDLLRDSYYVHAYRNEKEASLNSLDYQIRIKNGADIQRYNRQQLRQLEPALSTDFAAAIVIKGQARLTNPGRLGQVLANKVQLLGGKLIQSQVSSFRPNVSGGWDCFYDEKSHPSSQLLLAAGAWSSDLLRPLGIKVLMENERGYHISYPDVDMQLNNSIMDADMKFVASQMEDGLRIAGTAEFDDKNAPPNPKRVADLAILANKMFPELGQSNFQSWVGVRPSLPDSLPCLGKVQGMPGLHVAFGHCHYGMMMAPQSAKLIAKLITHEIDQELLKDFRINRF
;
A
#
# COMPACT_ATOMS: atom_id res chain seq x y z
N PRO A 1 -4.02 -2.50 16.36
CA PRO A 1 -5.48 -2.58 16.48
C PRO A 1 -6.15 -1.59 15.53
N VAL A 2 -7.28 -1.99 14.96
CA VAL A 2 -8.12 -1.13 14.13
C VAL A 2 -9.02 -0.32 15.06
N THR A 3 -9.17 0.97 14.81
CA THR A 3 -10.15 1.81 15.51
C THR A 3 -10.89 2.71 14.53
N VAL A 4 -12.10 3.11 14.93
CA VAL A 4 -12.92 4.09 14.21
C VAL A 4 -13.17 5.26 15.15
N SER A 5 -12.90 6.47 14.69
CA SER A 5 -13.22 7.68 15.44
C SER A 5 -14.74 7.77 15.65
N PRO A 6 -15.24 8.16 16.85
CA PRO A 6 -16.67 8.29 17.10
C PRO A 6 -17.40 9.19 16.10
N ARG A 7 -16.75 10.26 15.65
CA ARG A 7 -17.29 11.19 14.64
C ARG A 7 -17.38 10.57 13.24
N TYR A 8 -16.63 9.49 12.99
CA TYR A 8 -16.54 8.81 11.71
C TYR A 8 -17.42 7.55 11.64
N SER A 9 -17.94 7.07 12.78
CA SER A 9 -18.62 5.78 12.91
C SER A 9 -19.87 5.64 12.04
N ALA A 10 -20.71 6.69 11.94
CA ALA A 10 -21.90 6.66 11.09
C ALA A 10 -21.55 6.48 9.60
N ARG A 11 -20.51 7.15 9.13
CA ARG A 11 -19.98 7.01 7.76
C ARG A 11 -19.45 5.61 7.50
N MET A 12 -18.81 5.01 8.49
CA MET A 12 -18.24 3.67 8.40
C MET A 12 -19.27 2.54 8.36
N ALA A 13 -20.54 2.77 8.75
CA ALA A 13 -21.52 1.70 8.86
C ALA A 13 -21.75 0.96 7.52
N TYR A 14 -21.98 1.70 6.45
CA TYR A 14 -22.18 1.10 5.12
C TYR A 14 -20.89 0.45 4.57
N TRP A 15 -19.76 1.13 4.68
CA TRP A 15 -18.46 0.59 4.28
C TRP A 15 -18.13 -0.69 5.06
N GLY A 16 -18.32 -0.67 6.39
CA GLY A 16 -18.09 -1.82 7.27
C GLY A 16 -18.97 -3.02 6.92
N ALA A 17 -20.25 -2.79 6.62
CA ALA A 17 -21.14 -3.85 6.17
C ALA A 17 -20.64 -4.49 4.87
N ARG A 18 -20.21 -3.66 3.90
CA ARG A 18 -19.62 -4.16 2.65
C ARG A 18 -18.30 -4.90 2.89
N PHE A 19 -17.43 -4.39 3.77
CA PHE A 19 -16.18 -5.04 4.14
C PHE A 19 -16.42 -6.44 4.74
N LEU A 20 -17.38 -6.58 5.67
CA LEU A 20 -17.74 -7.86 6.26
C LEU A 20 -18.25 -8.87 5.21
N LEU A 21 -19.01 -8.41 4.22
CA LEU A 21 -19.44 -9.26 3.11
C LEU A 21 -18.27 -9.75 2.26
N GLN A 22 -17.22 -8.94 2.09
CA GLN A 22 -15.99 -9.33 1.39
C GLN A 22 -15.17 -10.38 2.17
N GLY A 23 -15.38 -10.52 3.48
CA GLY A 23 -14.75 -11.54 4.32
C GLY A 23 -15.26 -12.96 4.12
N ARG A 24 -16.31 -13.19 3.32
CA ARG A 24 -16.79 -14.54 2.98
C ARG A 24 -15.71 -15.28 2.18
N ARG A 25 -15.48 -16.57 2.49
CA ARG A 25 -14.41 -17.38 1.90
C ARG A 25 -14.35 -17.31 0.37
N THR A 26 -15.48 -17.50 -0.29
CA THR A 26 -15.58 -17.43 -1.76
C THR A 26 -15.17 -16.07 -2.32
N GLN A 27 -15.54 -14.99 -1.63
CA GLN A 27 -15.19 -13.63 -2.03
C GLN A 27 -13.71 -13.33 -1.76
N VAL A 28 -13.18 -13.81 -0.63
CA VAL A 28 -11.75 -13.69 -0.31
C VAL A 28 -10.91 -14.42 -1.36
N GLU A 29 -11.30 -15.64 -1.75
CA GLU A 29 -10.61 -16.40 -2.80
C GLU A 29 -10.64 -15.68 -4.15
N LYS A 30 -11.79 -15.13 -4.56
CA LYS A 30 -11.92 -14.33 -5.79
C LYS A 30 -11.05 -13.08 -5.74
N ASN A 31 -11.15 -12.29 -4.67
CA ASN A 31 -10.38 -11.06 -4.51
C ASN A 31 -8.88 -11.34 -4.47
N SER A 32 -8.46 -12.47 -3.86
CA SER A 32 -7.04 -12.85 -3.82
C SER A 32 -6.45 -13.16 -5.20
N GLN A 33 -7.24 -13.75 -6.11
CA GLN A 33 -6.82 -14.00 -7.49
C GLN A 33 -6.66 -12.67 -8.26
N ALA A 34 -7.62 -11.75 -8.13
CA ALA A 34 -7.52 -10.42 -8.73
C ALA A 34 -6.30 -9.66 -8.16
N MET A 35 -6.07 -9.71 -6.84
CA MET A 35 -4.90 -9.12 -6.21
C MET A 35 -3.60 -9.76 -6.73
N ALA A 36 -3.53 -11.08 -6.82
CA ALA A 36 -2.36 -11.80 -7.32
C ALA A 36 -1.98 -11.36 -8.74
N SER A 37 -2.95 -11.07 -9.60
CA SER A 37 -2.70 -10.57 -10.96
C SER A 37 -1.97 -9.22 -10.99
N LEU A 38 -2.10 -8.41 -9.94
CA LEU A 38 -1.43 -7.12 -9.81
C LEU A 38 -0.08 -7.19 -9.09
N ILE A 39 0.15 -8.20 -8.23
CA ILE A 39 1.34 -8.25 -7.38
C ILE A 39 2.42 -9.25 -7.84
N SER A 40 2.04 -10.30 -8.57
CA SER A 40 2.95 -11.43 -8.91
C SER A 40 4.22 -11.01 -9.65
N ASN A 41 4.16 -9.95 -10.45
CA ASN A 41 5.29 -9.44 -11.23
C ASN A 41 5.90 -8.14 -10.68
N CYS A 42 5.61 -7.76 -9.44
CA CYS A 42 6.01 -6.44 -8.93
C CYS A 42 7.54 -6.28 -8.88
N ILE A 43 8.29 -7.29 -8.42
CA ILE A 43 9.75 -7.23 -8.31
C ILE A 43 10.42 -7.08 -9.68
N PRO A 44 10.19 -7.95 -10.69
CA PRO A 44 10.73 -7.76 -12.03
C PRO A 44 10.37 -6.42 -12.67
N LEU A 45 9.15 -5.93 -12.45
CA LEU A 45 8.75 -4.62 -12.97
C LEU A 45 9.50 -3.46 -12.31
N TYR A 46 9.75 -3.51 -10.99
CA TYR A 46 10.60 -2.52 -10.33
C TYR A 46 12.04 -2.60 -10.82
N GLN A 47 12.59 -3.79 -10.99
CA GLN A 47 13.93 -3.97 -11.57
C GLN A 47 14.04 -3.32 -12.95
N GLN A 48 13.04 -3.50 -13.82
CA GLN A 48 12.98 -2.85 -15.13
C GLN A 48 12.86 -1.31 -15.01
N LEU A 49 12.02 -0.81 -14.11
CA LEU A 49 11.84 0.63 -13.90
C LEU A 49 13.11 1.31 -13.40
N LEU A 50 13.92 0.62 -12.62
CA LEU A 50 15.13 1.14 -11.98
C LEU A 50 16.42 0.85 -12.78
N ALA A 51 16.40 0.00 -13.80
CA ALA A 51 17.58 -0.54 -14.48
C ALA A 51 18.55 0.54 -14.97
N ASP A 52 18.06 1.66 -15.47
CA ASP A 52 18.80 2.75 -16.09
C ASP A 52 18.86 4.02 -15.22
N THR A 53 18.49 3.94 -13.95
CA THR A 53 18.35 5.11 -13.06
C THR A 53 19.53 5.30 -12.10
N GLY A 54 20.45 4.34 -12.00
CA GLY A 54 21.50 4.34 -10.97
C GLY A 54 20.97 4.15 -9.54
N SER A 55 19.70 3.74 -9.38
CA SER A 55 19.02 3.60 -8.09
C SER A 55 18.46 2.20 -7.84
N GLN A 56 19.11 1.18 -8.37
CA GLN A 56 18.74 -0.23 -8.20
C GLN A 56 18.83 -0.67 -6.72
N ASP A 57 19.66 0.00 -5.94
CA ASP A 57 19.83 -0.18 -4.49
C ASP A 57 18.55 0.08 -3.68
N LEU A 58 17.57 0.79 -4.25
CA LEU A 58 16.26 1.01 -3.62
C LEU A 58 15.46 -0.28 -3.43
N LEU A 59 15.67 -1.27 -4.30
CA LEU A 59 15.01 -2.56 -4.21
C LEU A 59 15.99 -3.59 -3.63
N ARG A 60 15.70 -4.07 -2.42
CA ARG A 60 16.53 -5.05 -1.73
C ARG A 60 15.76 -6.35 -1.54
N ASP A 61 16.43 -7.46 -1.82
CA ASP A 61 15.89 -8.78 -1.50
C ASP A 61 15.59 -8.87 -0.01
N SER A 62 14.50 -9.51 0.31
CA SER A 62 14.03 -9.66 1.68
C SER A 62 13.08 -10.86 1.75
N TYR A 63 12.98 -11.50 2.89
CA TYR A 63 11.81 -12.30 3.22
C TYR A 63 10.77 -11.40 3.90
N TYR A 64 9.52 -11.85 3.92
CA TYR A 64 8.51 -11.29 4.80
C TYR A 64 8.27 -12.31 5.93
N VAL A 65 8.71 -11.95 7.12
CA VAL A 65 8.75 -12.85 8.28
C VAL A 65 7.58 -12.52 9.20
N HIS A 66 6.65 -13.44 9.40
CA HIS A 66 5.60 -13.33 10.40
C HIS A 66 6.06 -14.05 11.67
N ALA A 67 6.48 -13.30 12.69
CA ALA A 67 7.01 -13.81 13.93
C ALA A 67 5.91 -14.01 14.99
N TYR A 68 5.92 -15.15 15.66
CA TYR A 68 4.92 -15.58 16.64
C TYR A 68 5.59 -15.86 17.99
N ARG A 69 4.98 -15.39 19.09
CA ARG A 69 5.39 -15.74 20.45
C ARG A 69 4.91 -17.13 20.83
N ASN A 70 3.73 -17.53 20.39
CA ASN A 70 3.21 -18.87 20.58
C ASN A 70 3.49 -19.74 19.34
N GLU A 71 4.30 -20.78 19.51
CA GLU A 71 4.70 -21.69 18.43
C GLU A 71 3.50 -22.38 17.74
N LYS A 72 2.43 -22.66 18.47
CA LYS A 72 1.22 -23.32 17.95
C LYS A 72 0.43 -22.43 16.97
N GLU A 73 0.56 -21.10 17.08
CA GLU A 73 -0.11 -20.14 16.22
C GLU A 73 0.61 -19.99 14.87
N ALA A 74 1.89 -20.34 14.80
CA ALA A 74 2.65 -20.39 13.55
C ALA A 74 2.25 -21.61 12.70
N SER A 75 1.02 -21.60 12.18
CA SER A 75 0.43 -22.70 11.43
C SER A 75 0.19 -22.34 9.97
N LEU A 76 0.70 -23.15 9.04
CA LEU A 76 0.45 -23.03 7.61
C LEU A 76 -0.99 -23.37 7.21
N ASN A 77 -1.79 -23.95 8.13
CA ASN A 77 -3.16 -24.35 7.86
C ASN A 77 -4.18 -23.21 7.94
N SER A 78 -3.76 -22.02 8.37
CA SER A 78 -4.66 -20.85 8.36
C SER A 78 -5.02 -20.42 6.95
N LEU A 79 -6.24 -19.90 6.78
CA LEU A 79 -6.80 -19.57 5.46
C LEU A 79 -5.91 -18.60 4.68
N ASP A 80 -5.32 -17.63 5.35
CA ASP A 80 -4.46 -16.62 4.74
C ASP A 80 -3.18 -17.21 4.13
N TYR A 81 -2.53 -18.19 4.79
CA TYR A 81 -1.37 -18.88 4.21
C TYR A 81 -1.77 -19.87 3.13
N GLN A 82 -2.88 -20.58 3.29
CA GLN A 82 -3.39 -21.48 2.26
C GLN A 82 -3.71 -20.74 0.95
N ILE A 83 -4.30 -19.55 1.03
CA ILE A 83 -4.56 -18.70 -0.14
C ILE A 83 -3.26 -18.25 -0.79
N ARG A 84 -2.25 -17.83 -0.02
CA ARG A 84 -0.94 -17.42 -0.55
C ARG A 84 -0.22 -18.58 -1.24
N ILE A 85 -0.21 -19.76 -0.63
CA ILE A 85 0.38 -20.98 -1.21
C ILE A 85 -0.33 -21.34 -2.52
N LYS A 86 -1.68 -21.31 -2.53
CA LYS A 86 -2.48 -21.55 -3.75
C LYS A 86 -2.15 -20.56 -4.87
N ASN A 87 -1.78 -19.32 -4.54
CA ASN A 87 -1.34 -18.30 -5.50
C ASN A 87 0.18 -18.33 -5.76
N GLY A 88 0.89 -19.39 -5.40
CA GLY A 88 2.28 -19.63 -5.75
C GLY A 88 3.33 -19.04 -4.80
N ALA A 89 2.95 -18.59 -3.60
CA ALA A 89 3.93 -18.09 -2.63
C ALA A 89 4.75 -19.26 -2.02
N ASP A 90 6.07 -19.09 -1.96
CA ASP A 90 6.98 -19.98 -1.22
C ASP A 90 6.95 -19.59 0.26
N ILE A 91 6.32 -20.44 1.07
CA ILE A 91 6.10 -20.17 2.49
C ILE A 91 6.62 -21.34 3.32
N GLN A 92 7.44 -21.04 4.32
CA GLN A 92 8.03 -22.03 5.20
C GLN A 92 7.84 -21.66 6.68
N ARG A 93 7.62 -22.67 7.52
CA ARG A 93 7.60 -22.49 8.97
C ARG A 93 9.03 -22.65 9.51
N TYR A 94 9.45 -21.69 10.33
CA TYR A 94 10.73 -21.69 11.04
C TYR A 94 10.49 -21.88 12.54
N ASN A 95 11.31 -22.72 13.16
CA ASN A 95 11.36 -22.86 14.61
C ASN A 95 12.18 -21.71 15.25
N ARG A 96 12.24 -21.68 16.58
CA ARG A 96 12.97 -20.65 17.35
C ARG A 96 14.44 -20.53 16.94
N GLN A 97 15.14 -21.66 16.75
CA GLN A 97 16.55 -21.65 16.40
C GLN A 97 16.76 -21.06 15.00
N GLN A 98 15.97 -21.47 14.02
CA GLN A 98 16.02 -20.95 12.65
C GLN A 98 15.67 -19.45 12.60
N LEU A 99 14.67 -19.02 13.39
CA LEU A 99 14.29 -17.60 13.48
C LEU A 99 15.42 -16.74 14.05
N ARG A 100 16.11 -17.21 15.10
CA ARG A 100 17.27 -16.51 15.68
C ARG A 100 18.45 -16.42 14.73
N GLN A 101 18.69 -17.46 13.93
CA GLN A 101 19.74 -17.42 12.90
C GLN A 101 19.38 -16.44 11.78
N LEU A 102 18.11 -16.37 11.42
CA LEU A 102 17.63 -15.46 10.38
C LEU A 102 17.66 -13.98 10.84
N GLU A 103 17.18 -13.72 12.07
CA GLU A 103 17.04 -12.38 12.65
C GLU A 103 17.57 -12.34 14.10
N PRO A 104 18.89 -12.20 14.28
CA PRO A 104 19.48 -12.21 15.61
C PRO A 104 19.02 -11.09 16.55
N ALA A 105 18.66 -9.92 15.98
CA ALA A 105 18.20 -8.74 16.73
C ALA A 105 16.80 -8.90 17.33
N LEU A 106 16.03 -9.90 16.89
CA LEU A 106 14.66 -10.10 17.34
C LEU A 106 14.63 -10.62 18.79
N SER A 107 13.68 -10.11 19.61
CA SER A 107 13.46 -10.57 20.99
C SER A 107 13.37 -12.10 21.10
N THR A 108 13.94 -12.63 22.16
CA THR A 108 13.92 -14.06 22.46
C THR A 108 12.54 -14.61 22.82
N ASP A 109 11.54 -13.74 22.99
CA ASP A 109 10.15 -14.11 23.25
C ASP A 109 9.49 -14.79 22.04
N PHE A 110 9.98 -14.51 20.82
CA PHE A 110 9.44 -15.13 19.63
C PHE A 110 9.90 -16.60 19.53
N ALA A 111 8.91 -17.48 19.40
CA ALA A 111 9.10 -18.93 19.44
C ALA A 111 9.14 -19.59 18.05
N ALA A 112 8.51 -18.98 17.05
CA ALA A 112 8.44 -19.49 15.69
C ALA A 112 8.16 -18.37 14.69
N ALA A 113 8.32 -18.67 13.39
CA ALA A 113 7.90 -17.77 12.33
C ALA A 113 7.31 -18.52 11.14
N ILE A 114 6.48 -17.81 10.39
CA ILE A 114 6.13 -18.16 9.01
C ILE A 114 6.90 -17.20 8.10
N VAL A 115 7.73 -17.75 7.23
CA VAL A 115 8.64 -17.01 6.35
C VAL A 115 8.13 -17.11 4.93
N ILE A 116 7.81 -15.96 4.33
CA ILE A 116 7.40 -15.84 2.93
C ILE A 116 8.63 -15.41 2.14
N LYS A 117 9.12 -16.31 1.30
CA LYS A 117 10.33 -16.11 0.49
C LYS A 117 10.06 -15.40 -0.82
N GLY A 118 11.14 -15.04 -1.55
CA GLY A 118 11.02 -14.40 -2.85
C GLY A 118 10.36 -13.02 -2.78
N GLN A 119 10.53 -12.32 -1.68
CA GLN A 119 10.04 -10.96 -1.48
C GLN A 119 11.18 -9.95 -1.63
N ALA A 120 10.81 -8.68 -1.78
CA ALA A 120 11.73 -7.57 -1.72
C ALA A 120 11.15 -6.43 -0.89
N ARG A 121 12.01 -5.54 -0.41
CA ARG A 121 11.61 -4.29 0.23
C ARG A 121 12.14 -3.09 -0.53
N LEU A 122 11.37 -2.02 -0.56
CA LEU A 122 11.83 -0.72 -1.01
C LEU A 122 12.40 0.04 0.20
N THR A 123 13.66 0.39 0.13
CA THR A 123 14.38 1.00 1.26
C THR A 123 14.03 2.46 1.46
N ASN A 124 13.60 3.17 0.41
CA ASN A 124 13.16 4.57 0.49
C ASN A 124 12.07 4.87 -0.56
N PRO A 125 10.77 4.79 -0.19
CA PRO A 125 9.66 5.12 -1.09
C PRO A 125 9.66 6.57 -1.60
N GLY A 126 10.14 7.52 -0.79
CA GLY A 126 10.26 8.92 -1.20
C GLY A 126 11.27 9.10 -2.33
N ARG A 127 12.47 8.53 -2.18
CA ARG A 127 13.52 8.53 -3.22
C ARG A 127 13.04 7.80 -4.49
N LEU A 128 12.31 6.70 -4.34
CA LEU A 128 11.70 6.04 -5.50
C LEU A 128 10.79 6.98 -6.28
N GLY A 129 9.90 7.70 -5.59
CA GLY A 129 9.03 8.70 -6.24
C GLY A 129 9.81 9.75 -7.00
N GLN A 130 10.90 10.27 -6.42
CA GLN A 130 11.77 11.25 -7.08
C GLN A 130 12.47 10.67 -8.31
N VAL A 131 13.00 9.46 -8.21
CA VAL A 131 13.67 8.75 -9.33
C VAL A 131 12.70 8.55 -10.50
N LEU A 132 11.48 8.12 -10.23
CA LEU A 132 10.47 7.92 -11.26
C LEU A 132 10.01 9.26 -11.88
N ALA A 133 9.85 10.32 -11.08
CA ALA A 133 9.53 11.66 -11.57
C ALA A 133 10.64 12.19 -12.51
N ASN A 134 11.91 12.05 -12.11
CA ASN A 134 13.05 12.42 -12.95
C ASN A 134 13.06 11.62 -14.27
N LYS A 135 12.79 10.32 -14.21
CA LYS A 135 12.71 9.48 -15.39
C LYS A 135 11.62 9.94 -16.36
N VAL A 136 10.44 10.32 -15.84
CA VAL A 136 9.36 10.91 -16.67
C VAL A 136 9.85 12.17 -17.38
N GLN A 137 10.56 13.06 -16.69
CA GLN A 137 11.10 14.30 -17.29
C GLN A 137 12.15 13.99 -18.36
N LEU A 138 13.06 13.03 -18.12
CA LEU A 138 14.06 12.59 -19.11
C LEU A 138 13.41 12.02 -20.39
N LEU A 139 12.24 11.40 -20.24
CA LEU A 139 11.43 10.89 -21.36
C LEU A 139 10.58 11.97 -22.04
N GLY A 140 10.75 13.25 -21.70
CA GLY A 140 10.04 14.39 -22.29
C GLY A 140 8.73 14.75 -21.61
N GLY A 141 8.36 14.08 -20.51
CA GLY A 141 7.19 14.44 -19.70
C GLY A 141 7.42 15.74 -18.92
N LYS A 142 6.34 16.44 -18.60
CA LYS A 142 6.37 17.65 -17.76
C LYS A 142 5.85 17.33 -16.37
N LEU A 143 6.59 17.73 -15.34
CA LEU A 143 6.15 17.69 -13.95
C LEU A 143 5.70 19.10 -13.54
N ILE A 144 4.44 19.24 -13.14
CA ILE A 144 3.87 20.47 -12.58
C ILE A 144 3.65 20.21 -11.09
N GLN A 145 4.46 20.83 -10.25
CA GLN A 145 4.32 20.72 -8.79
C GLN A 145 3.26 21.71 -8.30
N SER A 146 2.02 21.25 -8.20
CA SER A 146 0.87 22.03 -7.81
C SER A 146 -0.26 21.17 -7.25
N GLN A 147 -1.18 21.79 -6.51
CA GLN A 147 -2.37 21.14 -6.02
C GLN A 147 -3.50 21.25 -7.06
N VAL A 148 -3.93 20.12 -7.61
CA VAL A 148 -5.12 20.07 -8.45
C VAL A 148 -6.35 20.34 -7.59
N SER A 149 -7.10 21.38 -7.95
CA SER A 149 -8.33 21.77 -7.25
C SER A 149 -9.59 21.11 -7.84
N SER A 150 -9.62 20.91 -9.16
CA SER A 150 -10.74 20.28 -9.86
C SER A 150 -10.33 19.87 -11.28
N PHE A 151 -11.21 19.15 -11.96
CA PHE A 151 -11.15 18.93 -13.40
C PHE A 151 -12.58 18.79 -13.96
N ARG A 152 -12.76 19.15 -15.24
CA ARG A 152 -14.07 19.07 -15.91
C ARG A 152 -13.91 18.74 -17.39
N PRO A 153 -14.96 18.17 -18.04
CA PRO A 153 -14.98 18.04 -19.49
C PRO A 153 -14.83 19.41 -20.17
N ASN A 154 -14.08 19.47 -21.27
CA ASN A 154 -13.96 20.67 -22.10
C ASN A 154 -14.74 20.55 -23.40
N VAL A 155 -14.86 21.68 -24.11
CA VAL A 155 -15.63 21.78 -25.36
C VAL A 155 -15.05 20.95 -26.53
N SER A 156 -13.78 20.56 -26.43
CA SER A 156 -13.09 19.74 -27.44
C SER A 156 -13.25 18.24 -27.20
N GLY A 157 -14.06 17.80 -26.22
CA GLY A 157 -14.29 16.40 -25.88
C GLY A 157 -13.19 15.79 -24.99
N GLY A 158 -12.28 16.61 -24.46
CA GLY A 158 -11.25 16.23 -23.49
C GLY A 158 -11.56 16.80 -22.09
N TRP A 159 -10.50 17.12 -21.33
CA TRP A 159 -10.55 17.52 -19.94
C TRP A 159 -9.73 18.78 -19.69
N ASP A 160 -10.24 19.70 -18.88
CA ASP A 160 -9.48 20.80 -18.29
C ASP A 160 -9.15 20.45 -16.85
N CYS A 161 -7.87 20.45 -16.48
CA CYS A 161 -7.37 20.27 -15.13
C CYS A 161 -6.99 21.62 -14.52
N PHE A 162 -7.54 21.97 -13.35
CA PHE A 162 -7.37 23.28 -12.70
C PHE A 162 -6.42 23.17 -11.50
N TYR A 163 -5.45 24.10 -11.43
CA TYR A 163 -4.46 24.24 -10.36
C TYR A 163 -3.94 25.70 -10.33
N ASP A 164 -3.72 26.27 -9.16
CA ASP A 164 -3.13 27.60 -8.94
C ASP A 164 -3.69 28.68 -9.89
N GLU A 165 -5.02 28.79 -10.00
CA GLU A 165 -5.74 29.71 -10.91
C GLU A 165 -5.44 29.51 -12.41
N LYS A 166 -4.78 28.41 -12.77
CA LYS A 166 -4.47 27.99 -14.15
C LYS A 166 -5.29 26.77 -14.54
N SER A 167 -5.34 26.53 -15.84
CA SER A 167 -5.91 25.29 -16.37
C SER A 167 -4.97 24.67 -17.41
N HIS A 168 -5.02 23.35 -17.50
CA HIS A 168 -4.31 22.60 -18.51
C HIS A 168 -5.29 21.71 -19.28
N PRO A 169 -5.50 21.93 -20.57
CA PRO A 169 -6.36 21.08 -21.40
C PRO A 169 -5.63 19.78 -21.77
N SER A 170 -6.35 18.66 -21.81
CA SER A 170 -5.84 17.38 -22.25
C SER A 170 -6.94 16.56 -22.93
N SER A 171 -6.58 15.70 -23.88
CA SER A 171 -7.53 14.77 -24.50
C SER A 171 -7.91 13.63 -23.57
N GLN A 172 -6.99 13.26 -22.68
CA GLN A 172 -7.18 12.19 -21.69
C GLN A 172 -6.64 12.61 -20.32
N LEU A 173 -7.31 12.17 -19.25
CA LEU A 173 -6.94 12.45 -17.88
C LEU A 173 -6.89 11.15 -17.08
N LEU A 174 -5.76 10.90 -16.40
CA LEU A 174 -5.62 9.82 -15.45
C LEU A 174 -5.62 10.37 -14.02
N LEU A 175 -6.62 10.00 -13.23
CA LEU A 175 -6.71 10.36 -11.82
C LEU A 175 -6.00 9.29 -10.96
N ALA A 176 -4.88 9.66 -10.35
CA ALA A 176 -4.06 8.82 -9.48
C ALA A 176 -3.76 9.50 -8.13
N ALA A 177 -4.73 10.25 -7.57
CA ALA A 177 -4.55 11.10 -6.40
C ALA A 177 -4.78 10.37 -5.05
N GLY A 178 -4.70 9.03 -5.01
CA GLY A 178 -4.82 8.24 -3.77
C GLY A 178 -6.10 8.55 -2.99
N ALA A 179 -5.97 8.88 -1.71
CA ALA A 179 -7.11 9.17 -0.82
C ALA A 179 -7.91 10.43 -1.21
N TRP A 180 -7.32 11.33 -1.99
CA TRP A 180 -7.98 12.56 -2.47
C TRP A 180 -8.79 12.35 -3.75
N SER A 181 -8.68 11.20 -4.41
CA SER A 181 -9.37 10.92 -5.66
C SER A 181 -10.89 10.99 -5.54
N SER A 182 -11.47 10.55 -4.42
CA SER A 182 -12.93 10.61 -4.19
C SER A 182 -13.47 12.04 -4.11
N ASP A 183 -12.68 12.98 -3.58
CA ASP A 183 -13.11 14.39 -3.49
C ASP A 183 -13.12 15.06 -4.87
N LEU A 184 -12.12 14.75 -5.70
CA LEU A 184 -12.01 15.25 -7.05
C LEU A 184 -13.09 14.68 -7.99
N LEU A 185 -13.60 13.47 -7.71
CA LEU A 185 -14.67 12.82 -8.48
C LEU A 185 -16.09 13.26 -8.05
N ARG A 186 -16.26 13.70 -6.81
CA ARG A 186 -17.57 14.07 -6.25
C ARG A 186 -18.30 15.17 -7.04
N PRO A 187 -17.65 16.25 -7.51
CA PRO A 187 -18.29 17.28 -8.34
C PRO A 187 -18.84 16.76 -9.67
N LEU A 188 -18.31 15.63 -10.17
CA LEU A 188 -18.79 14.95 -11.38
C LEU A 188 -19.94 13.96 -11.09
N GLY A 189 -20.45 13.92 -9.86
CA GLY A 189 -21.51 12.99 -9.45
C GLY A 189 -21.03 11.56 -9.21
N ILE A 190 -19.73 11.29 -9.29
CA ILE A 190 -19.15 9.95 -9.11
C ILE A 190 -18.87 9.69 -7.63
N LYS A 191 -19.56 8.70 -7.08
CA LYS A 191 -19.38 8.25 -5.70
C LYS A 191 -18.49 7.01 -5.65
N VAL A 192 -17.46 7.02 -4.80
CA VAL A 192 -16.56 5.90 -4.57
C VAL A 192 -16.70 5.44 -3.13
N LEU A 193 -16.89 4.14 -2.93
CA LEU A 193 -16.97 3.56 -1.59
C LEU A 193 -15.56 3.37 -1.01
N MET A 194 -14.86 4.47 -0.77
CA MET A 194 -13.50 4.53 -0.28
C MET A 194 -13.45 5.31 1.03
N GLU A 195 -12.79 4.77 2.03
CA GLU A 195 -12.62 5.41 3.33
C GLU A 195 -11.16 5.68 3.66
N ASN A 196 -10.95 6.71 4.46
CA ASN A 196 -9.61 7.14 4.86
C ASN A 196 -9.13 6.27 6.04
N GLU A 197 -8.13 5.45 5.79
CA GLU A 197 -7.46 4.66 6.80
C GLU A 197 -6.10 5.27 7.11
N ARG A 198 -5.98 5.84 8.30
CA ARG A 198 -4.75 6.47 8.77
C ARG A 198 -3.81 5.43 9.33
N GLY A 199 -2.60 5.38 8.80
CA GLY A 199 -1.52 4.50 9.25
C GLY A 199 -0.38 5.31 9.82
N TYR A 200 0.20 4.82 10.91
CA TYR A 200 1.31 5.46 11.62
C TYR A 200 2.59 4.67 11.42
N HIS A 201 3.71 5.37 11.38
CA HIS A 201 5.00 4.75 11.60
C HIS A 201 5.90 5.64 12.48
N ILE A 202 6.87 4.99 13.13
CA ILE A 202 8.00 5.62 13.77
C ILE A 202 9.28 5.12 13.12
N SER A 203 10.28 5.98 13.02
CA SER A 203 11.58 5.67 12.43
C SER A 203 12.68 6.00 13.42
N TYR A 204 13.60 5.09 13.61
CA TYR A 204 14.80 5.21 14.45
C TYR A 204 16.01 5.39 13.55
N PRO A 205 16.49 6.63 13.32
CA PRO A 205 17.58 6.87 12.39
C PRO A 205 18.96 6.41 12.92
N ASP A 206 19.16 6.51 14.23
CA ASP A 206 20.47 6.38 14.88
C ASP A 206 20.60 5.06 15.67
N VAL A 207 20.14 3.96 15.10
CA VAL A 207 20.27 2.63 15.76
C VAL A 207 21.24 1.75 14.98
N ASP A 208 22.19 1.16 15.68
CA ASP A 208 23.20 0.25 15.09
C ASP A 208 22.60 -1.11 14.68
N MET A 209 21.41 -1.43 15.19
CA MET A 209 20.73 -2.65 14.87
C MET A 209 20.32 -2.72 13.41
N GLN A 210 20.59 -3.86 12.76
CA GLN A 210 20.25 -4.12 11.38
C GLN A 210 19.28 -5.28 11.28
N LEU A 211 18.23 -5.14 10.46
CA LEU A 211 17.33 -6.22 10.10
C LEU A 211 17.67 -6.78 8.71
N ASN A 212 17.82 -8.09 8.62
CA ASN A 212 18.00 -8.78 7.35
C ASN A 212 16.71 -8.74 6.51
N ASN A 213 15.57 -8.85 7.16
CA ASN A 213 14.25 -8.97 6.50
C ASN A 213 13.23 -8.00 7.06
N SER A 214 12.07 -7.90 6.39
CA SER A 214 10.89 -7.22 6.95
C SER A 214 10.14 -8.18 7.86
N ILE A 215 9.90 -7.78 9.12
CA ILE A 215 9.34 -8.66 10.16
C ILE A 215 7.99 -8.12 10.63
N MET A 216 6.96 -8.92 10.55
CA MET A 216 5.67 -8.63 11.16
C MET A 216 5.57 -9.35 12.51
N ASP A 217 5.27 -8.62 13.56
CA ASP A 217 4.75 -9.21 14.80
C ASP A 217 3.34 -9.72 14.51
N ALA A 218 3.20 -11.03 14.40
CA ALA A 218 1.94 -11.66 14.01
C ALA A 218 0.85 -11.52 15.08
N ASP A 219 1.23 -11.31 16.36
CA ASP A 219 0.31 -11.16 17.47
C ASP A 219 -0.19 -9.71 17.55
N MET A 220 0.70 -8.74 17.44
CA MET A 220 0.41 -7.29 17.61
C MET A 220 0.12 -6.55 16.31
N LYS A 221 0.32 -7.20 15.14
CA LYS A 221 -0.04 -6.68 13.80
C LYS A 221 0.66 -5.37 13.43
N PHE A 222 1.98 -5.28 13.64
CA PHE A 222 2.83 -4.22 13.13
C PHE A 222 4.06 -4.81 12.45
N VAL A 223 4.74 -4.01 11.64
CA VAL A 223 5.87 -4.44 10.81
C VAL A 223 7.09 -3.60 11.12
N ALA A 224 8.23 -4.26 11.27
CA ALA A 224 9.55 -3.65 11.33
C ALA A 224 10.29 -3.88 10.00
N SER A 225 10.95 -2.85 9.47
CA SER A 225 11.73 -2.94 8.24
C SER A 225 12.96 -2.06 8.32
N GLN A 226 14.10 -2.58 7.86
CA GLN A 226 15.29 -1.77 7.64
C GLN A 226 15.08 -0.88 6.42
N MET A 227 15.14 0.43 6.62
CA MET A 227 15.06 1.44 5.58
C MET A 227 16.44 2.04 5.31
N GLU A 228 16.54 2.90 4.31
CA GLU A 228 17.78 3.61 3.98
C GLU A 228 18.22 4.53 5.12
N ASP A 229 17.25 5.10 5.84
CA ASP A 229 17.40 6.08 6.93
C ASP A 229 17.22 5.47 8.33
N GLY A 230 17.40 4.16 8.51
CA GLY A 230 17.31 3.49 9.81
C GLY A 230 16.20 2.45 9.91
N LEU A 231 15.78 2.15 11.13
CA LEU A 231 14.73 1.16 11.41
C LEU A 231 13.35 1.82 11.40
N ARG A 232 12.42 1.31 10.60
CA ARG A 232 11.02 1.75 10.59
C ARG A 232 10.09 0.72 11.22
N ILE A 233 9.27 1.18 12.15
CA ILE A 233 8.18 0.41 12.76
C ILE A 233 6.86 1.00 12.27
N ALA A 234 6.10 0.23 11.50
CA ALA A 234 4.84 0.66 10.89
C ALA A 234 3.68 -0.23 11.34
N GLY A 235 2.56 0.36 11.68
CA GLY A 235 1.39 -0.38 12.11
C GLY A 235 0.16 0.49 12.26
N THR A 236 -0.83 -0.06 12.92
CA THR A 236 -2.12 0.55 13.26
C THR A 236 -2.98 0.92 12.05
N ALA A 237 -4.28 0.92 12.26
CA ALA A 237 -5.28 1.40 11.33
C ALA A 237 -6.30 2.23 12.11
N GLU A 238 -6.50 3.48 11.69
CA GLU A 238 -7.45 4.41 12.28
C GLU A 238 -8.32 4.98 11.18
N PHE A 239 -9.62 4.71 11.23
CA PHE A 239 -10.57 5.33 10.32
C PHE A 239 -11.01 6.68 10.91
N ASP A 240 -10.60 7.76 10.26
CA ASP A 240 -10.92 9.13 10.66
C ASP A 240 -10.81 10.09 9.47
N ASP A 241 -11.12 11.37 9.67
CA ASP A 241 -10.89 12.41 8.67
C ASP A 241 -9.39 12.45 8.29
N LYS A 242 -9.13 12.56 6.99
CA LYS A 242 -7.76 12.60 6.47
C LYS A 242 -6.93 13.77 6.99
N ASN A 243 -7.61 14.88 7.38
CA ASN A 243 -7.00 16.09 7.92
C ASN A 243 -6.97 16.13 9.44
N ALA A 244 -7.48 15.09 10.13
CA ALA A 244 -7.43 15.03 11.59
C ALA A 244 -5.97 15.09 12.10
N PRO A 245 -5.69 15.74 13.23
CA PRO A 245 -4.34 15.77 13.78
C PRO A 245 -3.84 14.35 14.12
N PRO A 246 -2.51 14.10 14.09
CA PRO A 246 -1.95 12.83 14.54
C PRO A 246 -2.37 12.50 15.97
N ASN A 247 -2.64 11.21 16.24
CA ASN A 247 -2.96 10.73 17.58
C ASN A 247 -1.68 10.34 18.33
N PRO A 248 -1.22 11.10 19.34
CA PRO A 248 0.05 10.84 20.01
C PRO A 248 0.06 9.51 20.77
N LYS A 249 -1.10 9.02 21.23
CA LYS A 249 -1.20 7.72 21.90
C LYS A 249 -0.78 6.59 20.96
N ARG A 250 -1.14 6.64 19.69
CA ARG A 250 -0.75 5.62 18.71
C ARG A 250 0.74 5.59 18.45
N VAL A 251 1.36 6.77 18.45
CA VAL A 251 2.82 6.90 18.32
C VAL A 251 3.50 6.27 19.55
N ALA A 252 3.03 6.59 20.75
CA ALA A 252 3.54 6.01 22.00
C ALA A 252 3.34 4.48 22.05
N ASP A 253 2.16 3.99 21.66
CA ASP A 253 1.89 2.55 21.59
C ASP A 253 2.86 1.83 20.64
N LEU A 254 3.18 2.43 19.47
CA LEU A 254 4.15 1.87 18.54
C LEU A 254 5.56 1.81 19.14
N ALA A 255 6.00 2.82 19.90
CA ALA A 255 7.30 2.81 20.56
C ALA A 255 7.38 1.71 21.63
N ILE A 256 6.31 1.51 22.40
CA ILE A 256 6.22 0.39 23.38
C ILE A 256 6.31 -0.96 22.66
N LEU A 257 5.61 -1.12 21.54
CA LEU A 257 5.62 -2.36 20.75
C LEU A 257 6.98 -2.61 20.10
N ALA A 258 7.65 -1.56 19.60
CA ALA A 258 8.99 -1.63 19.06
C ALA A 258 10.00 -2.16 20.09
N ASN A 259 9.96 -1.62 21.33
CA ASN A 259 10.83 -2.07 22.42
C ASN A 259 10.55 -3.53 22.86
N LYS A 260 9.31 -4.00 22.78
CA LYS A 260 8.98 -5.42 23.03
C LYS A 260 9.53 -6.34 21.94
N MET A 261 9.57 -5.87 20.70
CA MET A 261 10.10 -6.62 19.57
C MET A 261 11.62 -6.60 19.54
N PHE A 262 12.21 -5.47 19.90
CA PHE A 262 13.65 -5.21 19.90
C PHE A 262 14.06 -4.53 21.23
N PRO A 263 14.36 -5.29 22.27
CA PRO A 263 14.72 -4.72 23.58
C PRO A 263 15.94 -3.78 23.56
N GLU A 264 16.83 -3.96 22.57
CA GLU A 264 18.04 -3.13 22.40
C GLU A 264 17.73 -1.69 21.97
N LEU A 265 16.52 -1.38 21.49
CA LEU A 265 16.12 -0.01 21.16
C LEU A 265 16.11 0.91 22.39
N GLY A 266 15.70 0.38 23.56
CA GLY A 266 15.72 1.12 24.83
C GLY A 266 15.00 2.48 24.73
N GLN A 267 15.72 3.56 25.02
CA GLN A 267 15.25 4.95 24.97
C GLN A 267 15.69 5.69 23.68
N SER A 268 15.96 4.95 22.59
CA SER A 268 16.40 5.56 21.34
C SER A 268 15.39 6.60 20.82
N ASN A 269 15.91 7.70 20.29
CA ASN A 269 15.08 8.74 19.69
C ASN A 269 14.43 8.23 18.40
N PHE A 270 13.22 8.66 18.16
CA PHE A 270 12.49 8.34 16.93
C PHE A 270 11.74 9.55 16.38
N GLN A 271 11.47 9.49 15.08
CA GLN A 271 10.57 10.40 14.38
C GLN A 271 9.26 9.68 14.10
N SER A 272 8.13 10.41 14.06
CA SER A 272 6.83 9.83 13.75
C SER A 272 6.23 10.45 12.51
N TRP A 273 5.42 9.64 11.80
CA TRP A 273 4.68 10.07 10.62
C TRP A 273 3.33 9.39 10.55
N VAL A 274 2.34 10.08 9.97
CA VAL A 274 1.02 9.55 9.67
C VAL A 274 0.69 9.76 8.20
N GLY A 275 0.16 8.72 7.57
CA GLY A 275 -0.34 8.78 6.20
C GLY A 275 -1.76 8.24 6.08
N VAL A 276 -2.41 8.58 4.97
CA VAL A 276 -3.78 8.18 4.68
C VAL A 276 -3.80 7.15 3.56
N ARG A 277 -4.29 5.95 3.87
CA ARG A 277 -4.52 4.89 2.90
C ARG A 277 -5.92 5.01 2.32
N PRO A 278 -6.08 4.90 0.99
CA PRO A 278 -7.38 4.87 0.32
C PRO A 278 -7.98 3.46 0.41
N SER A 279 -8.76 3.16 1.45
CA SER A 279 -9.24 1.80 1.73
C SER A 279 -10.61 1.52 1.11
N LEU A 280 -10.65 0.49 0.26
CA LEU A 280 -11.86 -0.05 -0.37
C LEU A 280 -12.29 -1.35 0.32
N PRO A 281 -13.59 -1.71 0.37
CA PRO A 281 -14.06 -2.84 1.15
C PRO A 281 -13.48 -4.21 0.73
N ASP A 282 -13.15 -4.37 -0.54
CA ASP A 282 -12.59 -5.61 -1.14
C ASP A 282 -11.06 -5.62 -1.20
N SER A 283 -10.40 -4.53 -0.76
CA SER A 283 -8.95 -4.31 -0.83
C SER A 283 -8.36 -4.29 -2.25
N LEU A 284 -9.19 -4.19 -3.29
CA LEU A 284 -8.76 -4.04 -4.68
C LEU A 284 -8.80 -2.57 -5.11
N PRO A 285 -7.87 -2.11 -5.98
CA PRO A 285 -7.87 -0.72 -6.46
C PRO A 285 -9.01 -0.44 -7.45
N CYS A 286 -9.23 0.84 -7.72
CA CYS A 286 -10.01 1.29 -8.87
C CYS A 286 -9.06 1.54 -10.05
N LEU A 287 -9.22 0.74 -11.12
CA LEU A 287 -8.40 0.83 -12.34
C LEU A 287 -9.28 0.85 -13.58
N GLY A 288 -8.98 1.76 -14.51
CA GLY A 288 -9.59 1.75 -15.84
C GLY A 288 -10.38 3.00 -16.19
N LYS A 289 -11.23 2.87 -17.21
CA LYS A 289 -12.10 3.93 -17.72
C LYS A 289 -13.24 4.21 -16.75
N VAL A 290 -13.64 5.47 -16.63
CA VAL A 290 -14.85 5.85 -15.90
C VAL A 290 -16.03 5.82 -16.86
N GLN A 291 -17.02 5.00 -16.56
CA GLN A 291 -18.21 4.84 -17.40
C GLN A 291 -18.96 6.18 -17.55
N GLY A 292 -19.34 6.52 -18.78
CA GLY A 292 -20.02 7.78 -19.10
C GLY A 292 -19.13 9.02 -19.14
N MET A 293 -17.80 8.87 -18.92
CA MET A 293 -16.82 9.95 -18.90
C MET A 293 -15.68 9.65 -19.90
N PRO A 294 -15.88 9.88 -21.20
CA PRO A 294 -14.85 9.62 -22.22
C PRO A 294 -13.53 10.33 -21.89
N GLY A 295 -12.40 9.62 -22.05
CA GLY A 295 -11.06 10.17 -21.77
C GLY A 295 -10.70 10.26 -20.29
N LEU A 296 -11.60 9.95 -19.34
CA LEU A 296 -11.28 9.87 -17.91
C LEU A 296 -10.92 8.44 -17.51
N HIS A 297 -9.72 8.30 -16.94
CA HIS A 297 -9.19 7.06 -16.39
C HIS A 297 -8.88 7.20 -14.91
N VAL A 298 -8.87 6.10 -14.18
CA VAL A 298 -8.55 6.09 -12.75
C VAL A 298 -7.52 5.01 -12.41
N ALA A 299 -6.63 5.32 -11.46
CA ALA A 299 -5.68 4.38 -10.85
C ALA A 299 -5.42 4.78 -9.39
N PHE A 300 -6.30 4.38 -8.47
CA PHE A 300 -6.19 4.69 -7.04
C PHE A 300 -6.86 3.63 -6.17
N GLY A 301 -6.78 3.77 -4.86
CA GLY A 301 -7.48 2.88 -3.94
C GLY A 301 -6.74 1.56 -3.65
N HIS A 302 -5.41 1.56 -3.75
CA HIS A 302 -4.58 0.35 -3.55
C HIS A 302 -4.44 -0.10 -2.09
N CYS A 303 -5.20 0.46 -1.17
CA CYS A 303 -5.24 0.09 0.26
C CYS A 303 -3.83 -0.02 0.88
N HIS A 304 -3.50 -1.19 1.44
CA HIS A 304 -2.19 -1.49 2.04
C HIS A 304 -1.12 -1.93 1.02
N TYR A 305 -1.50 -2.26 -0.21
CA TYR A 305 -0.65 -2.95 -1.19
C TYR A 305 -0.20 -2.05 -2.33
N GLY A 306 -0.31 -0.71 -2.16
CA GLY A 306 -0.02 0.25 -3.22
C GLY A 306 1.35 0.06 -3.86
N MET A 307 2.41 -0.09 -3.05
CA MET A 307 3.76 -0.32 -3.56
C MET A 307 3.89 -1.63 -4.37
N MET A 308 3.21 -2.70 -3.95
CA MET A 308 3.26 -3.98 -4.65
C MET A 308 2.45 -3.97 -5.96
N MET A 309 1.32 -3.25 -5.98
CA MET A 309 0.42 -3.21 -7.13
C MET A 309 0.79 -2.14 -8.16
N ALA A 310 1.48 -1.06 -7.75
CA ALA A 310 1.71 0.12 -8.59
C ALA A 310 2.34 -0.19 -9.95
N PRO A 311 3.41 -1.00 -10.07
CA PRO A 311 4.05 -1.23 -11.37
C PRO A 311 3.13 -1.92 -12.36
N GLN A 312 2.40 -2.95 -11.93
CA GLN A 312 1.48 -3.67 -12.80
C GLN A 312 0.22 -2.84 -13.11
N SER A 313 -0.30 -2.09 -12.13
CA SER A 313 -1.41 -1.16 -12.35
C SER A 313 -1.04 -0.11 -13.40
N ALA A 314 0.15 0.49 -13.30
CA ALA A 314 0.64 1.47 -14.26
C ALA A 314 0.76 0.87 -15.67
N LYS A 315 1.34 -0.34 -15.79
CA LYS A 315 1.45 -1.05 -17.07
C LYS A 315 0.09 -1.33 -17.71
N LEU A 316 -0.89 -1.79 -16.92
CA LEU A 316 -2.24 -2.07 -17.42
C LEU A 316 -2.97 -0.79 -17.84
N ILE A 317 -2.86 0.28 -17.06
CA ILE A 317 -3.48 1.57 -17.40
C ILE A 317 -2.83 2.18 -18.66
N ALA A 318 -1.50 2.12 -18.79
CA ALA A 318 -0.82 2.58 -20.00
C ALA A 318 -1.36 1.84 -21.23
N LYS A 319 -1.41 0.50 -21.18
CA LYS A 319 -1.95 -0.31 -22.27
C LYS A 319 -3.43 -0.03 -22.58
N LEU A 320 -4.23 0.28 -21.56
CA LEU A 320 -5.63 0.65 -21.75
C LEU A 320 -5.76 2.01 -22.47
N ILE A 321 -4.93 2.99 -22.10
CA ILE A 321 -4.91 4.32 -22.69
C ILE A 321 -4.41 4.27 -24.14
N THR A 322 -3.44 3.41 -24.45
CA THR A 322 -2.91 3.19 -25.81
C THR A 322 -3.74 2.21 -26.64
N HIS A 323 -4.88 1.76 -26.13
CA HIS A 323 -5.80 0.82 -26.80
C HIS A 323 -5.20 -0.57 -27.11
N GLU A 324 -4.16 -0.99 -26.38
CA GLU A 324 -3.57 -2.34 -26.49
C GLU A 324 -4.37 -3.41 -25.75
N ILE A 325 -5.18 -3.02 -24.77
CA ILE A 325 -6.09 -3.91 -24.04
C ILE A 325 -7.48 -3.30 -23.90
N ASP A 326 -8.48 -4.16 -23.71
CA ASP A 326 -9.86 -3.75 -23.43
C ASP A 326 -10.12 -3.57 -21.93
N GLN A 327 -11.10 -2.70 -21.59
CA GLN A 327 -11.58 -2.47 -20.21
C GLN A 327 -12.09 -3.76 -19.54
N GLU A 328 -12.55 -4.75 -20.29
CA GLU A 328 -13.06 -6.00 -19.72
C GLU A 328 -11.98 -6.77 -18.95
N LEU A 329 -10.71 -6.64 -19.35
CA LEU A 329 -9.58 -7.19 -18.60
C LEU A 329 -9.46 -6.63 -17.17
N LEU A 330 -9.99 -5.42 -16.96
CA LEU A 330 -9.98 -4.72 -15.67
C LEU A 330 -11.34 -4.74 -14.95
N LYS A 331 -12.24 -5.66 -15.30
CA LYS A 331 -13.62 -5.71 -14.77
C LYS A 331 -13.71 -5.79 -13.24
N ASP A 332 -12.79 -6.52 -12.60
CA ASP A 332 -12.76 -6.67 -11.14
C ASP A 332 -12.26 -5.39 -10.42
N PHE A 333 -11.71 -4.43 -11.17
CA PHE A 333 -11.17 -3.16 -10.66
C PHE A 333 -12.01 -1.96 -11.05
N ARG A 334 -13.20 -2.13 -11.63
CA ARG A 334 -14.08 -1.02 -12.02
C ARG A 334 -14.44 -0.17 -10.82
N ILE A 335 -14.49 1.16 -11.02
CA ILE A 335 -14.82 2.12 -9.97
C ILE A 335 -16.25 1.95 -9.41
N ASN A 336 -17.17 1.46 -10.21
CA ASN A 336 -18.60 1.27 -9.91
C ASN A 336 -18.98 -0.17 -9.56
N ARG A 337 -18.05 -0.98 -9.04
CA ARG A 337 -18.30 -2.40 -8.70
C ARG A 337 -19.05 -2.64 -7.38
N PHE A 338 -19.35 -1.57 -6.60
CA PHE A 338 -20.09 -1.62 -5.34
C PHE A 338 -21.50 -1.06 -5.47
#